data_811ffb7b40a1cb3f90b233082b90ea75
#
_entry.id   811ffb7b40a1cb3f90b233082b90ea75
#
_cell.length_a   1.000
_cell.length_b   1.000
_cell.length_c   1.000
_cell.angle_alpha   90.00
_cell.angle_beta   90.00
_cell.angle_gamma   90.00
#
_symmetry.space_group_name_H-M   'P 1'
#
loop_
_entity.id
_entity.type
_entity.pdbx_description
1 polymer ?
#
loop_
_entity_poly.entity_id
_entity_poly.type
_entity_poly.pdbx_seq_one_letter_code
_entity_poly.pdbx_strand_id
1 'polypeptide(L)'
;MSNRSSSIVKQASILALAGILVRIIGVLYRSPLTAIIHDEGNGYYSTAYNIYALVLLISSYSIPTAISKLISEKIALKQYKNIRKILKCILIYVCAIAGGAAVILFIIAPYIVDVNAVPALRVLCPTVFFSGLLGVFRGYFQAHKITLYTSISQIVEQIFNAVVAIAAAYIFIQPYVGVNATKVGSLGAAGSALGTGIGVLVGLIYMVFMYLKKKNTFDEIVHYDEAVDERVDSYQDIFKLIIHIITPIILATCIYNLVTTVSMYIYYFTESFHGVNKVAYYSYYGVFSTKYITLQNVPVALASAMSTAAIPSISSAWAVGNVKEAKAHMKSGISVTMLILIPAAAGMTVLAYPIIGLLFPQKDTLMMATQLLSFGTPAIVLFGLSTLTNGILQAIGEVNAPLKNASRALVIYAVVLTLILLVSHTGVYALVFGNCLYPLLVCYLNQRSLKQKTGYRQEIKRTYIIPLIASLIMVVFVVLTYYGLFALTHQVFIPLALAIVAGIVVYFAVIIYIYWDHPQQLYSIPYMKTVFTKLKKRFK
;
A
#
# COMPACT_ATOMS: atom_id res chain seq x y z
N MET A 1 22.53 9.98 22.93
CA MET A 1 21.55 9.00 22.39
C MET A 1 20.23 9.65 21.95
N SER A 2 19.71 10.72 22.59
CA SER A 2 18.43 11.36 22.24
C SER A 2 18.38 11.98 20.83
N ASN A 3 19.46 12.60 20.34
CA ASN A 3 19.49 13.21 19.01
C ASN A 3 19.49 12.22 17.82
N ARG A 4 20.01 11.00 17.99
CA ARG A 4 20.00 9.97 16.94
C ARG A 4 18.60 9.33 16.78
N SER A 5 17.88 9.10 17.88
CA SER A 5 16.51 8.56 17.83
C SER A 5 15.52 9.56 17.22
N SER A 6 15.65 10.86 17.53
CA SER A 6 14.81 11.91 16.95
C SER A 6 14.99 12.05 15.43
N SER A 7 16.22 11.86 14.92
CA SER A 7 16.54 11.90 13.49
C SER A 7 15.89 10.73 12.73
N ILE A 8 15.94 9.51 13.27
CA ILE A 8 15.34 8.32 12.62
C ILE A 8 13.81 8.44 12.56
N VAL A 9 13.18 8.87 13.66
CA VAL A 9 11.72 9.09 13.71
C VAL A 9 11.29 10.16 12.71
N LYS A 10 12.04 11.27 12.61
CA LYS A 10 11.77 12.34 11.63
C LYS A 10 11.83 11.83 10.19
N GLN A 11 12.81 11.01 9.85
CA GLN A 11 12.98 10.47 8.50
C GLN A 11 11.87 9.44 8.15
N ALA A 12 11.51 8.56 9.09
CA ALA A 12 10.40 7.64 8.92
C ALA A 12 9.07 8.38 8.72
N SER A 13 8.85 9.47 9.48
CA SER A 13 7.66 10.32 9.34
C SER A 13 7.58 11.02 7.98
N ILE A 14 8.69 11.50 7.44
CA ILE A 14 8.75 12.12 6.10
C ILE A 14 8.34 11.11 5.02
N LEU A 15 8.87 9.89 5.09
CA LEU A 15 8.55 8.83 4.14
C LEU A 15 7.08 8.40 4.25
N ALA A 16 6.53 8.31 5.46
CA ALA A 16 5.13 7.98 5.70
C ALA A 16 4.19 9.06 5.16
N LEU A 17 4.49 10.34 5.39
CA LEU A 17 3.73 11.48 4.86
C LEU A 17 3.76 11.50 3.33
N ALA A 18 4.92 11.28 2.71
CA ALA A 18 5.02 11.16 1.27
C ALA A 18 4.15 10.02 0.72
N GLY A 19 4.16 8.86 1.38
CA GLY A 19 3.31 7.73 1.02
C GLY A 19 1.80 8.04 1.07
N ILE A 20 1.35 8.84 2.05
CA ILE A 20 -0.04 9.30 2.14
C ILE A 20 -0.37 10.28 1.00
N LEU A 21 0.50 11.27 0.75
CA LEU A 21 0.31 12.23 -0.34
C LEU A 21 0.23 11.55 -1.72
N VAL A 22 1.11 10.59 -1.98
CA VAL A 22 1.10 9.76 -3.20
C VAL A 22 -0.24 9.05 -3.38
N ARG A 23 -0.82 8.51 -2.30
CA ARG A 23 -2.13 7.83 -2.38
C ARG A 23 -3.28 8.80 -2.62
N ILE A 24 -3.24 9.99 -2.00
CA ILE A 24 -4.25 11.04 -2.26
C ILE A 24 -4.20 11.47 -3.72
N ILE A 25 -3.01 11.76 -4.27
CA ILE A 25 -2.84 12.07 -5.70
C ILE A 25 -3.36 10.90 -6.54
N GLY A 26 -3.05 9.65 -6.12
CA GLY A 26 -3.50 8.42 -6.76
C GLY A 26 -5.03 8.28 -6.86
N VAL A 27 -5.77 8.71 -5.84
CA VAL A 27 -7.25 8.73 -5.87
C VAL A 27 -7.76 9.86 -6.78
N LEU A 28 -7.19 11.06 -6.64
CA LEU A 28 -7.68 12.25 -7.35
C LEU A 28 -7.55 12.13 -8.86
N TYR A 29 -6.40 11.64 -9.38
CA TYR A 29 -6.24 11.54 -10.83
C TYR A 29 -7.06 10.41 -11.47
N ARG A 30 -7.44 9.38 -10.70
CA ARG A 30 -8.26 8.27 -11.20
C ARG A 30 -9.68 8.71 -11.56
N SER A 31 -10.19 9.77 -10.94
CA SER A 31 -11.49 10.34 -11.26
C SER A 31 -11.57 10.82 -12.72
N PRO A 32 -10.78 11.80 -13.18
CA PRO A 32 -10.78 12.22 -14.58
C PRO A 32 -10.33 11.11 -15.54
N LEU A 33 -9.39 10.26 -15.13
CA LEU A 33 -8.97 9.12 -15.95
C LEU A 33 -10.13 8.17 -16.22
N THR A 34 -10.91 7.82 -15.20
CA THR A 34 -12.08 6.92 -15.34
C THR A 34 -13.15 7.55 -16.24
N ALA A 35 -13.31 8.87 -16.23
CA ALA A 35 -14.22 9.55 -17.15
C ALA A 35 -13.80 9.40 -18.62
N ILE A 36 -12.49 9.28 -18.88
CA ILE A 36 -11.91 9.14 -20.23
C ILE A 36 -11.97 7.68 -20.70
N ILE A 37 -11.47 6.73 -19.89
CA ILE A 37 -11.28 5.33 -20.33
C ILE A 37 -12.43 4.41 -19.95
N HIS A 38 -13.41 4.92 -19.21
CA HIS A 38 -14.56 4.19 -18.67
C HIS A 38 -14.18 3.01 -17.75
N ASP A 39 -15.17 2.29 -17.23
CA ASP A 39 -14.95 1.15 -16.33
C ASP A 39 -14.33 -0.05 -17.07
N GLU A 40 -14.63 -0.23 -18.35
CA GLU A 40 -14.02 -1.26 -19.21
C GLU A 40 -12.51 -1.05 -19.36
N GLY A 41 -12.07 0.17 -19.68
CA GLY A 41 -10.65 0.51 -19.77
C GLY A 41 -9.92 0.36 -18.43
N ASN A 42 -10.59 0.70 -17.32
CA ASN A 42 -10.06 0.43 -15.99
C ASN A 42 -9.91 -1.07 -15.71
N GLY A 43 -10.80 -1.91 -16.22
CA GLY A 43 -10.70 -3.37 -16.13
C GLY A 43 -9.47 -3.90 -16.86
N TYR A 44 -9.26 -3.48 -18.11
CA TYR A 44 -8.06 -3.86 -18.90
C TYR A 44 -6.77 -3.36 -18.26
N TYR A 45 -6.75 -2.09 -17.81
CA TYR A 45 -5.61 -1.53 -17.09
C TYR A 45 -5.30 -2.31 -15.80
N SER A 46 -6.31 -2.60 -14.99
CA SER A 46 -6.13 -3.31 -13.72
C SER A 46 -5.64 -4.74 -13.93
N THR A 47 -6.10 -5.41 -14.99
CA THR A 47 -5.61 -6.73 -15.39
C THR A 47 -4.13 -6.69 -15.72
N ALA A 48 -3.73 -5.76 -16.60
CA ALA A 48 -2.34 -5.57 -16.98
C ALA A 48 -1.47 -5.18 -15.77
N TYR A 49 -1.98 -4.28 -14.93
CA TYR A 49 -1.27 -3.80 -13.75
C TYR A 49 -1.05 -4.88 -12.68
N ASN A 50 -2.01 -5.79 -12.46
CA ASN A 50 -1.87 -6.88 -11.51
C ASN A 50 -0.75 -7.84 -11.91
N ILE A 51 -0.64 -8.17 -13.20
CA ILE A 51 0.45 -9.02 -13.72
C ILE A 51 1.79 -8.27 -13.64
N TYR A 52 1.81 -7.01 -14.08
CA TYR A 52 2.99 -6.15 -13.94
C TYR A 52 3.45 -6.05 -12.48
N ALA A 53 2.54 -5.81 -11.54
CA ALA A 53 2.86 -5.69 -10.12
C ALA A 53 3.44 -6.99 -9.55
N LEU A 54 2.92 -8.16 -9.96
CA LEU A 54 3.47 -9.45 -9.56
C LEU A 54 4.92 -9.62 -10.05
N VAL A 55 5.18 -9.32 -11.32
CA VAL A 55 6.53 -9.38 -11.90
C VAL A 55 7.46 -8.36 -11.23
N LEU A 56 6.96 -7.16 -10.94
CA LEU A 56 7.68 -6.11 -10.22
C LEU A 56 8.07 -6.55 -8.80
N LEU A 57 7.19 -7.24 -8.08
CA LEU A 57 7.46 -7.78 -6.75
C LEU A 57 8.61 -8.80 -6.79
N ILE A 58 8.61 -9.67 -7.79
CA ILE A 58 9.63 -10.70 -7.97
C ILE A 58 10.98 -10.07 -8.37
N SER A 59 10.97 -9.09 -9.26
CA SER A 59 12.19 -8.57 -9.89
C SER A 59 12.79 -7.35 -9.19
N SER A 60 11.97 -6.51 -8.49
CA SER A 60 12.41 -5.15 -8.16
C SER A 60 11.99 -4.64 -6.79
N TYR A 61 10.86 -5.05 -6.25
CA TYR A 61 10.25 -4.43 -5.06
C TYR A 61 11.10 -4.56 -3.78
N SER A 62 11.79 -5.68 -3.61
CA SER A 62 12.62 -5.96 -2.43
C SER A 62 14.01 -5.33 -2.49
N ILE A 63 14.39 -4.80 -3.65
CA ILE A 63 15.73 -4.24 -3.91
C ILE A 63 16.07 -3.09 -2.97
N PRO A 64 15.21 -2.06 -2.77
CA PRO A 64 15.54 -0.95 -1.88
C PRO A 64 15.88 -1.40 -0.45
N THR A 65 15.10 -2.34 0.07
CA THR A 65 15.29 -2.85 1.45
C THR A 65 16.59 -3.65 1.57
N ALA A 66 16.87 -4.51 0.60
CA ALA A 66 18.07 -5.33 0.59
C ALA A 66 19.34 -4.48 0.46
N ILE A 67 19.32 -3.49 -0.45
CA ILE A 67 20.43 -2.54 -0.64
C ILE A 67 20.65 -1.71 0.62
N SER A 68 19.56 -1.18 1.17
CA SER A 68 19.64 -0.38 2.40
C SER A 68 20.29 -1.17 3.53
N LYS A 69 19.95 -2.45 3.68
CA LYS A 69 20.56 -3.34 4.68
C LYS A 69 22.05 -3.56 4.42
N LEU A 70 22.39 -4.02 3.20
CA LEU A 70 23.78 -4.34 2.82
C LEU A 70 24.72 -3.14 2.92
N ILE A 71 24.33 -2.00 2.37
CA ILE A 71 25.16 -0.80 2.38
C ILE A 71 25.26 -0.23 3.80
N SER A 72 24.17 -0.21 4.59
CA SER A 72 24.21 0.27 5.98
C SER A 72 25.15 -0.56 6.85
N GLU A 73 25.22 -1.88 6.63
CA GLU A 73 26.16 -2.77 7.30
C GLU A 73 27.61 -2.40 6.94
N LYS A 74 27.91 -2.21 5.64
CA LYS A 74 29.25 -1.82 5.19
C LYS A 74 29.66 -0.41 5.66
N ILE A 75 28.72 0.53 5.74
CA ILE A 75 28.94 1.85 6.36
C ILE A 75 29.30 1.70 7.84
N ALA A 76 28.59 0.85 8.58
CA ALA A 76 28.85 0.63 10.01
C ALA A 76 30.22 -0.01 10.26
N LEU A 77 30.67 -0.89 9.35
CA LEU A 77 31.98 -1.54 9.36
C LEU A 77 33.09 -0.66 8.74
N LYS A 78 32.77 0.55 8.26
CA LYS A 78 33.68 1.47 7.56
C LYS A 78 34.34 0.89 6.29
N GLN A 79 33.68 -0.10 5.67
CA GLN A 79 34.14 -0.80 4.45
C GLN A 79 33.64 -0.09 3.19
N TYR A 80 34.04 1.15 2.99
CA TYR A 80 33.53 2.03 1.93
C TYR A 80 33.86 1.55 0.50
N LYS A 81 34.99 0.87 0.29
CA LYS A 81 35.38 0.28 -1.00
C LYS A 81 34.33 -0.78 -1.44
N ASN A 82 33.77 -1.53 -0.48
CA ASN A 82 32.73 -2.52 -0.74
C ASN A 82 31.39 -1.89 -1.15
N ILE A 83 31.05 -0.69 -0.70
CA ILE A 83 29.81 0.00 -1.08
C ILE A 83 29.73 0.22 -2.59
N ARG A 84 30.83 0.70 -3.21
CA ARG A 84 30.88 0.89 -4.67
C ARG A 84 30.79 -0.43 -5.42
N LYS A 85 31.43 -1.50 -4.92
CA LYS A 85 31.32 -2.84 -5.50
C LYS A 85 29.90 -3.40 -5.40
N ILE A 86 29.28 -3.28 -4.22
CA ILE A 86 27.89 -3.70 -3.99
C ILE A 86 26.96 -2.97 -4.95
N LEU A 87 27.09 -1.65 -5.11
CA LEU A 87 26.28 -0.87 -6.04
C LEU A 87 26.42 -1.37 -7.47
N LYS A 88 27.66 -1.66 -7.94
CA LYS A 88 27.89 -2.24 -9.27
C LYS A 88 27.24 -3.62 -9.41
N CYS A 89 27.46 -4.53 -8.46
CA CYS A 89 26.89 -5.87 -8.49
C CYS A 89 25.36 -5.84 -8.55
N ILE A 90 24.75 -4.96 -7.77
CA ILE A 90 23.28 -4.83 -7.74
C ILE A 90 22.75 -4.21 -9.03
N LEU A 91 23.42 -3.23 -9.62
CA LEU A 91 23.04 -2.69 -10.92
C LEU A 91 23.07 -3.78 -11.99
N ILE A 92 24.15 -4.60 -12.04
CA ILE A 92 24.25 -5.74 -12.96
C ILE A 92 23.14 -6.77 -12.71
N TYR A 93 22.88 -7.12 -11.44
CA TYR A 93 21.82 -8.03 -11.04
C TYR A 93 20.44 -7.53 -11.51
N VAL A 94 20.14 -6.24 -11.27
CA VAL A 94 18.87 -5.63 -11.66
C VAL A 94 18.74 -5.55 -13.18
N CYS A 95 19.79 -5.17 -13.90
CA CYS A 95 19.77 -5.16 -15.36
C CYS A 95 19.48 -6.56 -15.92
N ALA A 96 20.06 -7.60 -15.35
CA ALA A 96 19.83 -8.96 -15.79
C ALA A 96 18.42 -9.48 -15.42
N ILE A 97 18.02 -9.35 -14.14
CA ILE A 97 16.77 -9.94 -13.64
C ILE A 97 15.55 -9.09 -14.06
N ALA A 98 15.55 -7.78 -13.79
CA ALA A 98 14.42 -6.93 -14.17
C ALA A 98 14.34 -6.69 -15.68
N GLY A 99 15.48 -6.59 -16.36
CA GLY A 99 15.53 -6.52 -17.83
C GLY A 99 15.06 -7.81 -18.48
N GLY A 100 15.55 -8.97 -18.01
CA GLY A 100 15.09 -10.27 -18.46
C GLY A 100 13.59 -10.48 -18.20
N ALA A 101 13.10 -10.15 -17.00
CA ALA A 101 11.69 -10.21 -16.65
C ALA A 101 10.82 -9.32 -17.56
N ALA A 102 11.27 -8.10 -17.85
CA ALA A 102 10.57 -7.18 -18.77
C ALA A 102 10.44 -7.75 -20.18
N VAL A 103 11.52 -8.33 -20.73
CA VAL A 103 11.53 -8.97 -22.07
C VAL A 103 10.63 -10.20 -22.09
N ILE A 104 10.75 -11.09 -21.10
CA ILE A 104 9.91 -12.28 -20.98
C ILE A 104 8.44 -11.87 -20.90
N LEU A 105 8.10 -10.91 -20.03
CA LEU A 105 6.73 -10.43 -19.87
C LEU A 105 6.17 -9.85 -21.18
N PHE A 106 6.98 -9.09 -21.93
CA PHE A 106 6.58 -8.53 -23.22
C PHE A 106 6.22 -9.62 -24.23
N ILE A 107 7.01 -10.70 -24.28
CA ILE A 107 6.79 -11.83 -25.19
C ILE A 107 5.55 -12.64 -24.79
N ILE A 108 5.40 -12.94 -23.50
CA ILE A 108 4.30 -13.79 -23.02
C ILE A 108 2.98 -13.03 -22.81
N ALA A 109 2.98 -11.69 -22.87
CA ALA A 109 1.80 -10.87 -22.65
C ALA A 109 0.53 -11.33 -23.39
N PRO A 110 0.56 -11.68 -24.70
CA PRO A 110 -0.62 -12.12 -25.43
C PRO A 110 -1.23 -13.45 -24.94
N TYR A 111 -0.44 -14.25 -24.20
CA TYR A 111 -0.85 -15.58 -23.72
C TYR A 111 -1.40 -15.56 -22.30
N ILE A 112 -1.12 -14.48 -21.53
CA ILE A 112 -1.47 -14.41 -20.11
C ILE A 112 -2.56 -13.41 -19.79
N VAL A 113 -2.86 -12.48 -20.70
CA VAL A 113 -3.97 -11.54 -20.54
C VAL A 113 -4.82 -11.48 -21.80
N ASP A 114 -6.01 -10.91 -21.67
CA ASP A 114 -6.90 -10.65 -22.79
C ASP A 114 -6.27 -9.75 -23.85
N VAL A 115 -6.63 -9.96 -25.12
CA VAL A 115 -6.13 -9.20 -26.27
C VAL A 115 -6.26 -7.67 -26.07
N ASN A 116 -7.33 -7.21 -25.41
CA ASN A 116 -7.56 -5.80 -25.14
C ASN A 116 -6.72 -5.26 -23.97
N ALA A 117 -6.21 -6.12 -23.09
CA ALA A 117 -5.29 -5.75 -22.02
C ALA A 117 -3.81 -5.84 -22.43
N VAL A 118 -3.48 -6.54 -23.54
CA VAL A 118 -2.11 -6.69 -24.04
C VAL A 118 -1.42 -5.35 -24.29
N PRO A 119 -2.04 -4.34 -24.94
CA PRO A 119 -1.37 -3.06 -25.17
C PRO A 119 -0.92 -2.40 -23.87
N ALA A 120 -1.78 -2.38 -22.85
CA ALA A 120 -1.44 -1.82 -21.53
C ALA A 120 -0.29 -2.61 -20.84
N LEU A 121 -0.32 -3.95 -20.91
CA LEU A 121 0.74 -4.77 -20.33
C LEU A 121 2.08 -4.57 -21.03
N ARG A 122 2.10 -4.51 -22.35
CA ARG A 122 3.33 -4.26 -23.11
C ARG A 122 3.94 -2.89 -22.81
N VAL A 123 3.12 -1.86 -22.62
CA VAL A 123 3.58 -0.52 -22.20
C VAL A 123 4.17 -0.56 -20.79
N LEU A 124 3.66 -1.42 -19.89
CA LEU A 124 4.20 -1.59 -18.54
C LEU A 124 5.50 -2.41 -18.49
N CYS A 125 5.81 -3.24 -19.49
CA CYS A 125 7.00 -4.09 -19.45
C CYS A 125 8.32 -3.33 -19.24
N PRO A 126 8.64 -2.25 -19.98
CA PRO A 126 9.85 -1.46 -19.73
C PRO A 126 9.89 -0.85 -18.33
N THR A 127 8.73 -0.59 -17.75
CA THR A 127 8.60 -0.02 -16.40
C THR A 127 9.16 -0.94 -15.33
N VAL A 128 9.10 -2.28 -15.53
CA VAL A 128 9.72 -3.26 -14.61
C VAL A 128 11.22 -2.99 -14.48
N PHE A 129 11.90 -2.78 -15.62
CA PHE A 129 13.32 -2.46 -15.65
C PHE A 129 13.65 -1.13 -14.98
N PHE A 130 12.94 -0.06 -15.35
CA PHE A 130 13.15 1.26 -14.74
C PHE A 130 12.85 1.28 -13.24
N SER A 131 11.82 0.57 -12.80
CA SER A 131 11.50 0.42 -11.37
C SER A 131 12.60 -0.29 -10.59
N GLY A 132 13.21 -1.29 -11.18
CA GLY A 132 14.36 -1.98 -10.60
C GLY A 132 15.53 -1.03 -10.36
N LEU A 133 15.91 -0.26 -11.38
CA LEU A 133 16.97 0.75 -11.27
C LEU A 133 16.62 1.85 -10.26
N LEU A 134 15.38 2.35 -10.29
CA LEU A 134 14.89 3.32 -9.30
C LEU A 134 15.00 2.77 -7.88
N GLY A 135 14.68 1.49 -7.68
CA GLY A 135 14.82 0.80 -6.41
C GLY A 135 16.25 0.78 -5.88
N VAL A 136 17.25 0.60 -6.76
CA VAL A 136 18.67 0.64 -6.40
C VAL A 136 19.04 1.99 -5.79
N PHE A 137 18.73 3.09 -6.46
CA PHE A 137 19.08 4.43 -5.99
C PHE A 137 18.29 4.83 -4.73
N ARG A 138 17.02 4.44 -4.62
CA ARG A 138 16.24 4.64 -3.39
C ARG A 138 16.85 3.90 -2.21
N GLY A 139 17.24 2.64 -2.39
CA GLY A 139 17.91 1.83 -1.37
C GLY A 139 19.25 2.42 -0.96
N TYR A 140 20.03 2.94 -1.91
CA TYR A 140 21.29 3.62 -1.65
C TYR A 140 21.13 4.82 -0.71
N PHE A 141 20.20 5.74 -1.01
CA PHE A 141 19.95 6.90 -0.15
C PHE A 141 19.36 6.53 1.22
N GLN A 142 18.50 5.51 1.27
CA GLN A 142 17.96 4.99 2.53
C GLN A 142 19.07 4.41 3.42
N ALA A 143 20.07 3.73 2.83
CA ALA A 143 21.24 3.23 3.55
C ALA A 143 22.03 4.35 4.23
N HIS A 144 22.15 5.49 3.56
CA HIS A 144 22.78 6.69 4.10
C HIS A 144 21.85 7.51 5.03
N LYS A 145 20.69 6.96 5.40
CA LYS A 145 19.67 7.61 6.25
C LYS A 145 19.15 8.95 5.69
N ILE A 146 19.08 9.08 4.37
CA ILE A 146 18.55 10.25 3.66
C ILE A 146 17.27 9.85 2.94
N THR A 147 16.15 9.81 3.65
CA THR A 147 14.85 9.39 3.10
C THR A 147 14.15 10.52 2.33
N LEU A 148 14.57 11.76 2.48
CA LEU A 148 13.98 12.92 1.83
C LEU A 148 13.97 12.78 0.30
N TYR A 149 15.09 12.38 -0.31
CA TYR A 149 15.17 12.21 -1.77
C TYR A 149 14.26 11.09 -2.26
N THR A 150 14.17 9.98 -1.51
CA THR A 150 13.23 8.91 -1.81
C THR A 150 11.78 9.43 -1.77
N SER A 151 11.42 10.21 -0.76
CA SER A 151 10.08 10.78 -0.61
C SER A 151 9.73 11.75 -1.74
N ILE A 152 10.66 12.64 -2.12
CA ILE A 152 10.47 13.56 -3.25
C ILE A 152 10.32 12.78 -4.54
N SER A 153 11.15 11.75 -4.78
CA SER A 153 11.05 10.92 -5.99
C SER A 153 9.71 10.23 -6.12
N GLN A 154 9.10 9.79 -5.00
CA GLN A 154 7.76 9.17 -5.02
C GLN A 154 6.66 10.17 -5.37
N ILE A 155 6.75 11.40 -4.85
CA ILE A 155 5.77 12.46 -5.14
C ILE A 155 5.89 12.88 -6.62
N VAL A 156 7.12 13.10 -7.09
CA VAL A 156 7.39 13.48 -8.49
C VAL A 156 6.91 12.37 -9.44
N GLU A 157 7.25 11.11 -9.17
CA GLU A 157 6.76 9.95 -9.89
C GLU A 157 5.22 9.96 -10.02
N GLN A 158 4.53 10.20 -8.90
CA GLN A 158 3.06 10.17 -8.88
C GLN A 158 2.42 11.36 -9.61
N ILE A 159 3.02 12.54 -9.55
CA ILE A 159 2.54 13.73 -10.29
C ILE A 159 2.67 13.47 -11.80
N PHE A 160 3.84 13.02 -12.26
CA PHE A 160 4.05 12.72 -13.68
C PHE A 160 3.18 11.56 -14.15
N ASN A 161 3.03 10.51 -13.34
CA ASN A 161 2.08 9.44 -13.60
C ASN A 161 0.66 10.00 -13.83
N ALA A 162 0.16 10.86 -12.93
CA ALA A 162 -1.17 11.41 -13.02
C ALA A 162 -1.37 12.24 -14.30
N VAL A 163 -0.44 13.15 -14.59
CA VAL A 163 -0.53 14.05 -15.76
C VAL A 163 -0.43 13.26 -17.07
N VAL A 164 0.58 12.39 -17.17
CA VAL A 164 0.82 11.62 -18.40
C VAL A 164 -0.26 10.57 -18.63
N ALA A 165 -0.76 9.90 -17.57
CA ALA A 165 -1.83 8.92 -17.72
C ALA A 165 -3.10 9.53 -18.30
N ILE A 166 -3.51 10.72 -17.82
CA ILE A 166 -4.67 11.43 -18.33
C ILE A 166 -4.43 11.89 -19.77
N ALA A 167 -3.29 12.55 -20.03
CA ALA A 167 -2.98 13.09 -21.35
C ALA A 167 -2.84 11.99 -22.41
N ALA A 168 -2.07 10.94 -22.12
CA ALA A 168 -1.85 9.83 -23.05
C ALA A 168 -3.13 9.02 -23.28
N ALA A 169 -3.91 8.74 -22.22
CA ALA A 169 -5.21 8.08 -22.39
C ALA A 169 -6.11 8.89 -23.33
N TYR A 170 -6.24 10.20 -23.08
CA TYR A 170 -7.04 11.08 -23.92
C TYR A 170 -6.59 11.08 -25.38
N ILE A 171 -5.29 11.22 -25.64
CA ILE A 171 -4.73 11.24 -27.00
C ILE A 171 -4.95 9.90 -27.71
N PHE A 172 -4.71 8.78 -27.04
CA PHE A 172 -4.78 7.45 -27.67
C PHE A 172 -6.19 7.03 -28.06
N ILE A 173 -7.22 7.51 -27.34
CA ILE A 173 -8.61 7.15 -27.64
C ILE A 173 -9.23 8.00 -28.75
N GLN A 174 -8.74 9.22 -29.03
CA GLN A 174 -9.36 10.16 -29.94
C GLN A 174 -9.81 9.56 -31.29
N PRO A 175 -8.99 8.73 -31.98
CA PRO A 175 -9.38 8.16 -33.27
C PRO A 175 -10.54 7.14 -33.18
N TYR A 176 -10.91 6.69 -31.98
CA TYR A 176 -11.86 5.60 -31.77
C TYR A 176 -13.10 6.00 -30.99
N VAL A 177 -13.16 7.25 -30.49
CA VAL A 177 -14.32 7.79 -29.78
C VAL A 177 -15.54 7.81 -30.72
N GLY A 178 -16.65 7.22 -30.30
CA GLY A 178 -17.87 7.07 -31.11
C GLY A 178 -17.82 5.98 -32.18
N VAL A 179 -16.66 5.33 -32.41
CA VAL A 179 -16.48 4.29 -33.43
C VAL A 179 -16.39 2.89 -32.83
N ASN A 180 -15.57 2.72 -31.77
CA ASN A 180 -15.33 1.41 -31.18
C ASN A 180 -15.02 1.53 -29.68
N ALA A 181 -16.01 1.26 -28.84
CA ALA A 181 -15.90 1.39 -27.39
C ALA A 181 -14.80 0.49 -26.78
N THR A 182 -14.66 -0.76 -27.27
CA THR A 182 -13.64 -1.69 -26.78
C THR A 182 -12.22 -1.22 -27.10
N LYS A 183 -12.01 -0.59 -28.28
CA LYS A 183 -10.71 0.05 -28.59
C LYS A 183 -10.45 1.26 -27.73
N VAL A 184 -11.47 2.06 -27.40
CA VAL A 184 -11.36 3.18 -26.45
C VAL A 184 -10.89 2.64 -25.10
N GLY A 185 -11.51 1.59 -24.57
CA GLY A 185 -11.07 0.95 -23.32
C GLY A 185 -9.64 0.43 -23.38
N SER A 186 -9.30 -0.33 -24.42
CA SER A 186 -7.97 -0.95 -24.59
C SER A 186 -6.84 0.08 -24.72
N LEU A 187 -7.00 1.07 -25.61
CA LEU A 187 -6.00 2.11 -25.84
C LEU A 187 -5.94 3.13 -24.71
N GLY A 188 -7.08 3.43 -24.08
CA GLY A 188 -7.14 4.22 -22.86
C GLY A 188 -6.36 3.56 -21.71
N ALA A 189 -6.48 2.24 -21.56
CA ALA A 189 -5.67 1.46 -20.62
C ALA A 189 -4.17 1.54 -20.94
N ALA A 190 -3.79 1.47 -22.23
CA ALA A 190 -2.39 1.62 -22.64
C ALA A 190 -1.84 3.02 -22.35
N GLY A 191 -2.63 4.07 -22.59
CA GLY A 191 -2.29 5.46 -22.23
C GLY A 191 -2.12 5.64 -20.72
N SER A 192 -3.01 5.06 -19.91
CA SER A 192 -2.86 5.02 -18.45
C SER A 192 -1.57 4.32 -18.01
N ALA A 193 -1.24 3.19 -18.66
CA ALA A 193 -0.01 2.44 -18.42
C ALA A 193 1.25 3.26 -18.74
N LEU A 194 1.20 4.07 -19.81
CA LEU A 194 2.31 4.97 -20.18
C LEU A 194 2.57 6.00 -19.07
N GLY A 195 1.52 6.52 -18.43
CA GLY A 195 1.66 7.39 -17.26
C GLY A 195 2.48 6.75 -16.16
N THR A 196 2.20 5.49 -15.83
CA THR A 196 2.98 4.73 -14.84
C THR A 196 4.44 4.61 -15.25
N GLY A 197 4.72 4.29 -16.52
CA GLY A 197 6.08 4.15 -17.04
C GLY A 197 6.87 5.44 -17.01
N ILE A 198 6.29 6.54 -17.47
CA ILE A 198 6.94 7.86 -17.48
C ILE A 198 7.14 8.38 -16.06
N GLY A 199 6.16 8.18 -15.16
CA GLY A 199 6.31 8.54 -13.76
C GLY A 199 7.54 7.89 -13.12
N VAL A 200 7.68 6.57 -13.29
CA VAL A 200 8.85 5.81 -12.80
C VAL A 200 10.15 6.30 -13.44
N LEU A 201 10.15 6.56 -14.76
CA LEU A 201 11.34 7.05 -15.48
C LEU A 201 11.79 8.42 -14.96
N VAL A 202 10.86 9.36 -14.74
CA VAL A 202 11.17 10.68 -14.18
C VAL A 202 11.67 10.55 -12.74
N GLY A 203 11.05 9.68 -11.93
CA GLY A 203 11.55 9.36 -10.59
C GLY A 203 12.98 8.82 -10.61
N LEU A 204 13.32 7.95 -11.58
CA LEU A 204 14.66 7.41 -11.78
C LEU A 204 15.65 8.52 -12.19
N ILE A 205 15.30 9.35 -13.15
CA ILE A 205 16.15 10.47 -13.59
C ILE A 205 16.45 11.39 -12.40
N TYR A 206 15.44 11.73 -11.60
CA TYR A 206 15.62 12.53 -10.39
C TYR A 206 16.60 11.86 -9.41
N MET A 207 16.46 10.57 -9.14
CA MET A 207 17.31 9.85 -8.20
C MET A 207 18.76 9.72 -8.71
N VAL A 208 18.95 9.45 -10.01
CA VAL A 208 20.27 9.43 -10.65
C VAL A 208 20.92 10.81 -10.58
N PHE A 209 20.19 11.89 -10.88
CA PHE A 209 20.68 13.25 -10.75
C PHE A 209 21.16 13.56 -9.32
N MET A 210 20.36 13.19 -8.31
CA MET A 210 20.75 13.36 -6.91
C MET A 210 21.98 12.52 -6.53
N TYR A 211 22.09 11.30 -7.06
CA TYR A 211 23.26 10.45 -6.86
C TYR A 211 24.52 11.10 -7.42
N LEU A 212 24.49 11.56 -8.67
CA LEU A 212 25.63 12.23 -9.31
C LEU A 212 26.04 13.51 -8.56
N LYS A 213 25.07 14.31 -8.12
CA LYS A 213 25.31 15.54 -7.35
C LYS A 213 25.94 15.29 -5.98
N LYS A 214 25.56 14.17 -5.31
CA LYS A 214 26.00 13.87 -3.94
C LYS A 214 27.15 12.88 -3.86
N LYS A 215 27.53 12.24 -4.96
CA LYS A 215 28.61 11.23 -5.02
C LYS A 215 29.90 11.75 -4.42
N ASN A 216 30.35 12.94 -4.79
CA ASN A 216 31.60 13.52 -4.30
C ASN A 216 31.56 13.79 -2.78
N THR A 217 30.40 14.25 -2.26
CA THR A 217 30.23 14.46 -0.81
C THR A 217 30.36 13.16 -0.01
N PHE A 218 29.85 12.04 -0.56
CA PHE A 218 30.02 10.73 0.08
C PHE A 218 31.44 10.19 -0.06
N ASP A 219 32.10 10.48 -1.17
CA ASP A 219 33.49 10.10 -1.40
C ASP A 219 34.47 10.90 -0.50
N GLU A 220 34.19 12.18 -0.24
CA GLU A 220 34.96 13.01 0.70
C GLU A 220 34.88 12.48 2.14
N ILE A 221 33.72 12.05 2.61
CA ILE A 221 33.56 11.44 3.95
C ILE A 221 34.49 10.22 4.10
N VAL A 222 34.66 9.46 3.02
CA VAL A 222 35.56 8.29 2.98
C VAL A 222 37.04 8.69 3.15
N HIS A 223 37.45 9.83 2.59
CA HIS A 223 38.83 10.29 2.66
C HIS A 223 39.23 10.88 4.03
N TYR A 224 38.26 11.38 4.80
CA TYR A 224 38.50 11.96 6.13
C TYR A 224 38.37 10.94 7.29
N ASP A 225 37.98 9.70 7.03
CA ASP A 225 37.84 8.69 8.08
C ASP A 225 39.14 7.89 8.23
N GLU A 226 39.95 8.22 9.25
CA GLU A 226 41.25 7.59 9.55
C GLU A 226 41.15 6.09 9.89
N ALA A 227 39.98 5.58 10.22
CA ALA A 227 39.75 4.18 10.62
C ALA A 227 39.04 3.35 9.53
N VAL A 228 39.44 3.52 8.26
CA VAL A 228 38.87 2.76 7.14
C VAL A 228 39.33 1.30 7.16
N ASP A 229 38.37 0.37 7.15
CA ASP A 229 38.68 -1.05 6.93
C ASP A 229 38.90 -1.31 5.42
N GLU A 230 40.11 -1.66 5.05
CA GLU A 230 40.53 -1.90 3.68
C GLU A 230 40.09 -3.25 3.10
N ARG A 231 39.43 -4.10 3.89
CA ARG A 231 38.95 -5.40 3.39
C ARG A 231 38.01 -5.21 2.20
N VAL A 232 38.31 -5.95 1.14
CA VAL A 232 37.55 -5.88 -0.14
C VAL A 232 36.98 -7.26 -0.45
N ASP A 233 35.65 -7.38 -0.33
CA ASP A 233 34.93 -8.62 -0.65
C ASP A 233 35.07 -8.97 -2.14
N SER A 234 35.07 -10.28 -2.48
CA SER A 234 35.07 -10.71 -3.86
C SER A 234 33.71 -10.42 -4.53
N TYR A 235 33.69 -10.28 -5.85
CA TYR A 235 32.43 -10.14 -6.58
C TYR A 235 31.49 -11.33 -6.38
N GLN A 236 32.06 -12.55 -6.31
CA GLN A 236 31.26 -13.77 -6.10
C GLN A 236 30.60 -13.79 -4.72
N ASP A 237 31.31 -13.37 -3.68
CA ASP A 237 30.75 -13.32 -2.32
C ASP A 237 29.64 -12.28 -2.20
N ILE A 238 29.84 -11.11 -2.84
CA ILE A 238 28.80 -10.07 -2.91
C ILE A 238 27.56 -10.59 -3.64
N PHE A 239 27.69 -11.27 -4.80
CA PHE A 239 26.55 -11.83 -5.51
C PHE A 239 25.83 -12.91 -4.70
N LYS A 240 26.55 -13.83 -4.04
CA LYS A 240 25.97 -14.83 -3.14
C LYS A 240 25.18 -14.17 -2.01
N LEU A 241 25.76 -13.13 -1.39
CA LEU A 241 25.14 -12.38 -0.31
C LEU A 241 23.86 -11.67 -0.79
N ILE A 242 23.88 -11.03 -1.97
CA ILE A 242 22.73 -10.38 -2.60
C ILE A 242 21.60 -11.39 -2.78
N ILE A 243 21.86 -12.53 -3.41
CA ILE A 243 20.85 -13.58 -3.67
C ILE A 243 20.29 -14.10 -2.34
N HIS A 244 21.15 -14.40 -1.37
CA HIS A 244 20.74 -14.92 -0.07
C HIS A 244 19.82 -13.97 0.72
N ILE A 245 20.04 -12.67 0.61
CA ILE A 245 19.21 -11.66 1.30
C ILE A 245 17.93 -11.35 0.52
N ILE A 246 18.01 -11.23 -0.81
CA ILE A 246 16.87 -10.82 -1.64
C ILE A 246 15.83 -11.93 -1.75
N THR A 247 16.25 -13.18 -1.97
CA THR A 247 15.35 -14.29 -2.28
C THR A 247 14.26 -14.54 -1.22
N PRO A 248 14.56 -14.63 0.10
CA PRO A 248 13.53 -14.82 1.11
C PRO A 248 12.53 -13.66 1.20
N ILE A 249 13.01 -12.42 0.99
CA ILE A 249 12.17 -11.22 1.04
C ILE A 249 11.20 -11.20 -0.15
N ILE A 250 11.70 -11.54 -1.35
CA ILE A 250 10.87 -11.67 -2.56
C ILE A 250 9.77 -12.70 -2.34
N LEU A 251 10.12 -13.92 -1.91
CA LEU A 251 9.16 -15.00 -1.73
C LEU A 251 8.05 -14.61 -0.75
N ALA A 252 8.42 -14.02 0.39
CA ALA A 252 7.45 -13.58 1.39
C ALA A 252 6.49 -12.51 0.85
N THR A 253 7.03 -11.52 0.13
CA THR A 253 6.24 -10.41 -0.41
C THR A 253 5.37 -10.88 -1.58
N CYS A 254 5.88 -11.77 -2.43
CA CYS A 254 5.16 -12.32 -3.57
C CYS A 254 3.90 -13.06 -3.12
N ILE A 255 4.00 -13.99 -2.17
CA ILE A 255 2.87 -14.80 -1.71
C ILE A 255 1.76 -13.92 -1.11
N TYR A 256 2.12 -12.90 -0.34
CA TYR A 256 1.13 -11.99 0.24
C TYR A 256 0.35 -11.21 -0.82
N ASN A 257 0.99 -10.85 -1.93
CA ASN A 257 0.37 -10.07 -3.01
C ASN A 257 -0.26 -10.95 -4.12
N LEU A 258 0.04 -12.25 -4.15
CA LEU A 258 -0.58 -13.19 -5.09
C LEU A 258 -2.11 -13.21 -5.00
N VAL A 259 -2.67 -12.89 -3.84
CA VAL A 259 -4.13 -12.90 -3.62
C VAL A 259 -4.87 -12.07 -4.66
N THR A 260 -4.36 -10.90 -5.03
CA THR A 260 -5.04 -10.02 -6.00
C THR A 260 -5.08 -10.64 -7.39
N THR A 261 -3.97 -11.23 -7.84
CA THR A 261 -3.89 -11.91 -9.13
C THR A 261 -4.72 -13.19 -9.16
N VAL A 262 -4.66 -13.99 -8.09
CA VAL A 262 -5.46 -15.21 -7.95
C VAL A 262 -6.96 -14.87 -7.97
N SER A 263 -7.38 -13.84 -7.23
CA SER A 263 -8.78 -13.37 -7.23
C SER A 263 -9.27 -12.99 -8.62
N MET A 264 -8.44 -12.26 -9.35
CA MET A 264 -8.74 -11.79 -10.71
C MET A 264 -8.96 -12.97 -11.68
N TYR A 265 -8.04 -13.95 -11.66
CA TYR A 265 -8.15 -15.10 -12.56
C TYR A 265 -9.32 -16.02 -12.20
N ILE A 266 -9.56 -16.26 -10.90
CA ILE A 266 -10.74 -17.03 -10.45
C ILE A 266 -12.02 -16.34 -10.92
N TYR A 267 -12.13 -15.03 -10.73
CA TYR A 267 -13.29 -14.25 -11.16
C TYR A 267 -13.50 -14.31 -12.67
N TYR A 268 -12.47 -14.06 -13.48
CA TYR A 268 -12.62 -14.11 -14.94
C TYR A 268 -12.95 -15.50 -15.44
N PHE A 269 -12.37 -16.54 -14.85
CA PHE A 269 -12.65 -17.92 -15.20
C PHE A 269 -14.13 -18.27 -14.91
N THR A 270 -14.62 -17.93 -13.72
CA THR A 270 -15.98 -18.27 -13.31
C THR A 270 -17.04 -17.45 -14.06
N GLU A 271 -16.82 -16.15 -14.31
CA GLU A 271 -17.74 -15.34 -15.10
C GLU A 271 -17.81 -15.81 -16.56
N SER A 272 -16.66 -16.17 -17.14
CA SER A 272 -16.60 -16.79 -18.47
C SER A 272 -17.32 -18.15 -18.50
N PHE A 273 -17.17 -18.97 -17.46
CA PHE A 273 -17.88 -20.25 -17.32
C PHE A 273 -19.41 -20.07 -17.24
N HIS A 274 -19.88 -19.02 -16.58
CA HIS A 274 -21.30 -18.67 -16.52
C HIS A 274 -21.83 -18.00 -17.80
N GLY A 275 -20.99 -17.81 -18.82
CA GLY A 275 -21.39 -17.19 -20.09
C GLY A 275 -21.62 -15.68 -20.02
N VAL A 276 -21.10 -15.00 -18.99
CA VAL A 276 -21.20 -13.55 -18.86
C VAL A 276 -20.39 -12.90 -19.99
N ASN A 277 -20.95 -11.82 -20.57
CA ASN A 277 -20.26 -11.07 -21.62
C ASN A 277 -18.88 -10.56 -21.14
N LYS A 278 -17.88 -10.75 -21.97
CA LYS A 278 -16.49 -10.44 -21.67
C LYS A 278 -16.28 -8.96 -21.27
N VAL A 279 -16.87 -8.05 -22.02
CA VAL A 279 -16.80 -6.61 -21.74
C VAL A 279 -17.42 -6.28 -20.38
N ALA A 280 -18.52 -6.95 -20.04
CA ALA A 280 -19.22 -6.71 -18.78
C ALA A 280 -18.37 -7.13 -17.57
N TYR A 281 -17.78 -8.35 -17.57
CA TYR A 281 -17.00 -8.75 -16.40
C TYR A 281 -15.66 -7.98 -16.27
N TYR A 282 -15.04 -7.53 -17.36
CA TYR A 282 -13.92 -6.60 -17.29
C TYR A 282 -14.34 -5.24 -16.72
N SER A 283 -15.48 -4.72 -17.13
CA SER A 283 -16.04 -3.47 -16.62
C SER A 283 -16.31 -3.56 -15.10
N TYR A 284 -16.96 -4.64 -14.65
CA TYR A 284 -17.24 -4.86 -13.23
C TYR A 284 -15.95 -5.02 -12.40
N TYR A 285 -14.94 -5.70 -12.94
CA TYR A 285 -13.64 -5.77 -12.29
C TYR A 285 -12.95 -4.39 -12.27
N GLY A 286 -13.13 -3.57 -13.29
CA GLY A 286 -12.69 -2.18 -13.33
C GLY A 286 -13.30 -1.35 -12.20
N VAL A 287 -14.61 -1.48 -11.96
CA VAL A 287 -15.30 -0.84 -10.82
C VAL A 287 -14.71 -1.30 -9.49
N PHE A 288 -14.57 -2.62 -9.30
CA PHE A 288 -13.99 -3.20 -8.09
C PHE A 288 -12.57 -2.68 -7.81
N SER A 289 -11.69 -2.75 -8.79
CA SER A 289 -10.27 -2.42 -8.62
C SER A 289 -10.01 -0.92 -8.54
N THR A 290 -10.70 -0.11 -9.37
CA THR A 290 -10.44 1.32 -9.48
C THR A 290 -11.23 2.14 -8.47
N LYS A 291 -12.52 1.84 -8.30
CA LYS A 291 -13.38 2.64 -7.40
C LYS A 291 -13.26 2.13 -5.95
N TYR A 292 -13.48 0.82 -5.70
CA TYR A 292 -13.48 0.28 -4.35
C TYR A 292 -12.08 0.09 -3.76
N ILE A 293 -11.20 -0.71 -4.40
CA ILE A 293 -9.85 -1.02 -3.84
C ILE A 293 -9.00 0.24 -3.68
N THR A 294 -9.11 1.20 -4.59
CA THR A 294 -8.36 2.46 -4.50
C THR A 294 -8.73 3.25 -3.24
N LEU A 295 -10.02 3.39 -2.94
CA LEU A 295 -10.49 4.09 -1.75
C LEU A 295 -10.15 3.33 -0.47
N GLN A 296 -10.34 2.00 -0.45
CA GLN A 296 -9.95 1.14 0.66
C GLN A 296 -8.46 1.31 1.03
N ASN A 297 -7.59 1.43 0.04
CA ASN A 297 -6.15 1.53 0.26
C ASN A 297 -5.70 2.84 0.94
N VAL A 298 -6.53 3.89 0.97
CA VAL A 298 -6.18 5.16 1.62
C VAL A 298 -6.04 4.99 3.14
N PRO A 299 -7.06 4.49 3.89
CA PRO A 299 -6.89 4.24 5.32
C PRO A 299 -5.88 3.12 5.62
N VAL A 300 -5.80 2.08 4.79
CA VAL A 300 -4.83 0.98 4.99
C VAL A 300 -3.38 1.48 4.94
N ALA A 301 -3.10 2.55 4.18
CA ALA A 301 -1.78 3.18 4.18
C ALA A 301 -1.37 3.73 5.55
N LEU A 302 -2.32 4.27 6.31
CA LEU A 302 -2.07 4.74 7.68
C LEU A 302 -1.66 3.58 8.59
N ALA A 303 -2.30 2.41 8.44
CA ALA A 303 -1.90 1.21 9.17
C ALA A 303 -0.47 0.76 8.85
N SER A 304 -0.07 0.83 7.58
CA SER A 304 1.30 0.52 7.16
C SER A 304 2.32 1.46 7.79
N ALA A 305 2.02 2.76 7.86
CA ALA A 305 2.86 3.77 8.52
C ALA A 305 2.98 3.50 10.03
N MET A 306 1.87 3.15 10.69
CA MET A 306 1.85 2.79 12.12
C MET A 306 2.65 1.52 12.40
N SER A 307 2.53 0.50 11.52
CA SER A 307 3.34 -0.73 11.60
C SER A 307 4.83 -0.41 11.55
N THR A 308 5.25 0.38 10.57
CA THR A 308 6.66 0.79 10.40
C THR A 308 7.19 1.56 11.62
N ALA A 309 6.37 2.38 12.27
CA ALA A 309 6.74 3.12 13.47
C ALA A 309 6.84 2.23 14.72
N ALA A 310 6.01 1.20 14.84
CA ALA A 310 5.95 0.32 16.00
C ALA A 310 7.05 -0.76 16.01
N ILE A 311 7.45 -1.26 14.83
CA ILE A 311 8.41 -2.36 14.66
C ILE A 311 9.72 -2.15 15.43
N PRO A 312 10.43 -0.99 15.34
CA PRO A 312 11.71 -0.80 16.03
C PRO A 312 11.60 -0.90 17.55
N SER A 313 10.52 -0.34 18.14
CA SER A 313 10.28 -0.38 19.59
C SER A 313 10.00 -1.81 20.08
N ILE A 314 9.24 -2.59 19.30
CA ILE A 314 8.96 -3.99 19.62
C ILE A 314 10.24 -4.82 19.50
N SER A 315 10.98 -4.65 18.41
CA SER A 315 12.21 -5.40 18.15
C SER A 315 13.29 -5.13 19.20
N SER A 316 13.49 -3.87 19.61
CA SER A 316 14.47 -3.52 20.63
C SER A 316 14.12 -4.10 22.00
N ALA A 317 12.85 -4.01 22.43
CA ALA A 317 12.41 -4.58 23.70
C ALA A 317 12.50 -6.12 23.69
N TRP A 318 12.18 -6.75 22.55
CA TRP A 318 12.28 -8.20 22.40
C TRP A 318 13.72 -8.71 22.43
N ALA A 319 14.65 -8.01 21.75
CA ALA A 319 16.07 -8.35 21.67
C ALA A 319 16.78 -8.36 23.03
N VAL A 320 16.37 -7.48 23.96
CA VAL A 320 16.91 -7.45 25.33
C VAL A 320 16.16 -8.36 26.30
N GLY A 321 15.23 -9.21 25.82
CA GLY A 321 14.46 -10.15 26.65
C GLY A 321 13.33 -9.50 27.47
N ASN A 322 13.05 -8.20 27.28
CA ASN A 322 11.98 -7.51 28.01
C ASN A 322 10.60 -7.79 27.36
N VAL A 323 10.11 -9.02 27.57
CA VAL A 323 8.83 -9.50 27.00
C VAL A 323 7.64 -8.64 27.42
N LYS A 324 7.65 -8.10 28.66
CA LYS A 324 6.56 -7.26 29.19
C LYS A 324 6.45 -5.95 28.41
N GLU A 325 7.57 -5.29 28.15
CA GLU A 325 7.65 -4.07 27.37
C GLU A 325 7.32 -4.30 25.90
N ALA A 326 7.85 -5.38 25.31
CA ALA A 326 7.51 -5.76 23.94
C ALA A 326 5.99 -5.96 23.77
N LYS A 327 5.32 -6.67 24.69
CA LYS A 327 3.84 -6.81 24.69
C LYS A 327 3.11 -5.48 24.84
N ALA A 328 3.63 -4.55 25.65
CA ALA A 328 3.04 -3.22 25.80
C ALA A 328 3.12 -2.42 24.49
N HIS A 329 4.25 -2.48 23.77
CA HIS A 329 4.40 -1.87 22.45
C HIS A 329 3.50 -2.53 21.38
N MET A 330 3.37 -3.87 21.37
CA MET A 330 2.44 -4.58 20.49
C MET A 330 1.00 -4.11 20.73
N LYS A 331 0.56 -4.09 21.99
CA LYS A 331 -0.77 -3.61 22.39
C LYS A 331 -1.01 -2.17 21.93
N SER A 332 -0.06 -1.28 22.21
CA SER A 332 -0.17 0.13 21.82
C SER A 332 -0.29 0.28 20.31
N GLY A 333 0.57 -0.39 19.52
CA GLY A 333 0.52 -0.35 18.06
C GLY A 333 -0.81 -0.82 17.50
N ILE A 334 -1.34 -1.96 17.98
CA ILE A 334 -2.63 -2.50 17.54
C ILE A 334 -3.76 -1.54 17.93
N SER A 335 -3.80 -1.06 19.19
CA SER A 335 -4.87 -0.18 19.65
C SER A 335 -4.90 1.14 18.89
N VAL A 336 -3.77 1.79 18.65
CA VAL A 336 -3.70 3.05 17.89
C VAL A 336 -4.12 2.84 16.44
N THR A 337 -3.72 1.75 15.83
CA THR A 337 -4.13 1.42 14.45
C THR A 337 -5.64 1.21 14.36
N MET A 338 -6.24 0.44 15.27
CA MET A 338 -7.69 0.21 15.28
C MET A 338 -8.48 1.47 15.57
N LEU A 339 -7.96 2.35 16.42
CA LEU A 339 -8.56 3.64 16.77
C LEU A 339 -8.68 4.59 15.57
N ILE A 340 -7.89 4.37 14.51
CA ILE A 340 -7.96 5.12 13.25
C ILE A 340 -8.80 4.38 12.21
N LEU A 341 -8.61 3.06 12.07
CA LEU A 341 -9.22 2.30 10.97
C LEU A 341 -10.70 2.01 11.18
N ILE A 342 -11.14 1.78 12.41
CA ILE A 342 -12.55 1.49 12.70
C ILE A 342 -13.44 2.69 12.35
N PRO A 343 -13.17 3.95 12.81
CA PRO A 343 -13.96 5.10 12.39
C PRO A 343 -13.84 5.42 10.91
N ALA A 344 -12.66 5.21 10.30
CA ALA A 344 -12.48 5.38 8.86
C ALA A 344 -13.36 4.42 8.06
N ALA A 345 -13.41 3.13 8.44
CA ALA A 345 -14.29 2.15 7.83
C ALA A 345 -15.77 2.51 8.00
N ALA A 346 -16.20 2.84 9.23
CA ALA A 346 -17.57 3.23 9.53
C ALA A 346 -18.01 4.48 8.77
N GLY A 347 -17.16 5.51 8.71
CA GLY A 347 -17.42 6.73 7.95
C GLY A 347 -17.54 6.48 6.45
N MET A 348 -16.63 5.67 5.89
CA MET A 348 -16.69 5.31 4.46
C MET A 348 -17.91 4.45 4.12
N THR A 349 -18.42 3.64 5.05
CA THR A 349 -19.66 2.87 4.84
C THR A 349 -20.84 3.79 4.60
N VAL A 350 -21.06 4.79 5.46
CA VAL A 350 -22.24 5.65 5.40
C VAL A 350 -22.12 6.77 4.39
N LEU A 351 -20.90 7.19 4.08
CA LEU A 351 -20.63 8.20 3.06
C LEU A 351 -20.23 7.58 1.70
N ALA A 352 -20.42 6.27 1.49
CA ALA A 352 -20.01 5.61 0.25
C ALA A 352 -20.65 6.26 -0.98
N TYR A 353 -21.96 6.52 -0.94
CA TYR A 353 -22.69 7.12 -2.07
C TYR A 353 -22.15 8.53 -2.44
N PRO A 354 -22.07 9.50 -1.52
CA PRO A 354 -21.53 10.82 -1.87
C PRO A 354 -20.02 10.78 -2.23
N ILE A 355 -19.22 9.91 -1.63
CA ILE A 355 -17.80 9.76 -1.97
C ILE A 355 -17.65 9.26 -3.42
N ILE A 356 -18.35 8.17 -3.76
CA ILE A 356 -18.28 7.59 -5.11
C ILE A 356 -18.87 8.57 -6.13
N GLY A 357 -20.03 9.18 -5.84
CA GLY A 357 -20.68 10.12 -6.74
C GLY A 357 -19.87 11.39 -7.00
N LEU A 358 -19.09 11.85 -6.01
CA LEU A 358 -18.19 13.00 -6.17
C LEU A 358 -16.93 12.65 -6.98
N LEU A 359 -16.35 11.48 -6.71
CA LEU A 359 -15.07 11.09 -7.31
C LEU A 359 -15.23 10.45 -8.70
N PHE A 360 -16.31 9.72 -8.94
CA PHE A 360 -16.51 8.95 -10.16
C PHE A 360 -17.85 9.28 -10.81
N PRO A 361 -17.87 10.06 -11.91
CA PRO A 361 -19.08 10.62 -12.50
C PRO A 361 -19.94 9.61 -13.28
N GLN A 362 -19.50 8.33 -13.43
CA GLN A 362 -20.23 7.31 -14.17
C GLN A 362 -21.47 6.88 -13.38
N LYS A 363 -22.66 7.29 -13.87
CA LYS A 363 -23.96 7.03 -13.24
C LYS A 363 -24.35 5.54 -13.29
N ASP A 364 -24.01 4.86 -14.37
CA ASP A 364 -24.42 3.47 -14.63
C ASP A 364 -23.87 2.50 -13.59
N THR A 365 -22.67 2.74 -13.10
CA THR A 365 -22.01 1.89 -12.10
C THR A 365 -21.95 2.51 -10.70
N LEU A 366 -22.59 3.67 -10.49
CA LEU A 366 -22.58 4.40 -9.21
C LEU A 366 -23.14 3.55 -8.07
N MET A 367 -24.29 2.92 -8.26
CA MET A 367 -24.92 2.10 -7.22
C MET A 367 -24.07 0.87 -6.90
N MET A 368 -23.56 0.17 -7.93
CA MET A 368 -22.65 -0.97 -7.76
C MET A 368 -21.40 -0.55 -6.97
N ALA A 369 -20.71 0.51 -7.39
CA ALA A 369 -19.49 1.00 -6.70
C ALA A 369 -19.78 1.41 -5.25
N THR A 370 -20.94 2.03 -4.99
CA THR A 370 -21.39 2.37 -3.64
C THR A 370 -21.58 1.11 -2.77
N GLN A 371 -22.25 0.09 -3.30
CA GLN A 371 -22.47 -1.18 -2.59
C GLN A 371 -21.13 -1.90 -2.33
N LEU A 372 -20.24 -1.98 -3.34
CA LEU A 372 -18.93 -2.59 -3.18
C LEU A 372 -18.12 -1.88 -2.07
N LEU A 373 -18.15 -0.55 -2.03
CA LEU A 373 -17.47 0.22 -0.99
C LEU A 373 -18.13 -0.02 0.38
N SER A 374 -19.46 0.12 0.49
CA SER A 374 -20.16 -0.03 1.77
C SER A 374 -19.98 -1.42 2.39
N PHE A 375 -20.13 -2.49 1.60
CA PHE A 375 -19.94 -3.86 2.09
C PHE A 375 -18.47 -4.22 2.29
N GLY A 376 -17.56 -3.57 1.58
CA GLY A 376 -16.14 -3.88 1.61
C GLY A 376 -15.34 -3.14 2.68
N THR A 377 -15.90 -2.17 3.38
CA THR A 377 -15.18 -1.40 4.41
C THR A 377 -14.61 -2.22 5.57
N PRO A 378 -15.18 -3.37 6.01
CA PRO A 378 -14.55 -4.21 7.02
C PRO A 378 -13.15 -4.69 6.62
N ALA A 379 -12.88 -4.83 5.32
CA ALA A 379 -11.56 -5.18 4.83
C ALA A 379 -10.49 -4.13 5.21
N ILE A 380 -10.84 -2.85 5.37
CA ILE A 380 -9.94 -1.79 5.83
C ILE A 380 -9.32 -2.16 7.18
N VAL A 381 -10.17 -2.54 8.13
CA VAL A 381 -9.75 -2.93 9.49
C VAL A 381 -8.92 -4.21 9.45
N LEU A 382 -9.36 -5.20 8.69
CA LEU A 382 -8.71 -6.49 8.57
C LEU A 382 -7.34 -6.41 7.87
N PHE A 383 -7.22 -5.66 6.77
CA PHE A 383 -5.92 -5.43 6.11
C PHE A 383 -4.96 -4.64 7.00
N GLY A 384 -5.46 -3.63 7.72
CA GLY A 384 -4.64 -2.90 8.67
C GLY A 384 -4.11 -3.77 9.80
N LEU A 385 -4.96 -4.62 10.38
CA LEU A 385 -4.57 -5.58 11.41
C LEU A 385 -3.60 -6.63 10.89
N SER A 386 -3.85 -7.20 9.70
CA SER A 386 -2.96 -8.19 9.10
C SER A 386 -1.58 -7.62 8.80
N THR A 387 -1.50 -6.40 8.27
CA THR A 387 -0.24 -5.70 7.99
C THR A 387 0.56 -5.46 9.27
N LEU A 388 -0.10 -4.98 10.32
CA LEU A 388 0.57 -4.73 11.60
C LEU A 388 1.03 -6.03 12.27
N THR A 389 0.19 -7.08 12.30
CA THR A 389 0.56 -8.36 12.90
C THR A 389 1.66 -9.09 12.13
N ASN A 390 1.73 -8.93 10.80
CA ASN A 390 2.88 -9.37 10.00
C ASN A 390 4.17 -8.65 10.44
N GLY A 391 4.11 -7.32 10.60
CA GLY A 391 5.23 -6.52 11.08
C GLY A 391 5.68 -6.91 12.50
N ILE A 392 4.75 -7.18 13.40
CA ILE A 392 5.05 -7.62 14.77
C ILE A 392 5.76 -8.99 14.78
N LEU A 393 5.28 -9.95 13.99
CA LEU A 393 5.93 -11.26 13.87
C LEU A 393 7.37 -11.12 13.32
N GLN A 394 7.58 -10.28 12.32
CA GLN A 394 8.91 -9.99 11.80
C GLN A 394 9.80 -9.31 12.85
N ALA A 395 9.25 -8.38 13.66
CA ALA A 395 9.99 -7.67 14.71
C ALA A 395 10.51 -8.59 15.81
N ILE A 396 9.81 -9.69 16.12
CA ILE A 396 10.24 -10.69 17.10
C ILE A 396 11.11 -11.81 16.50
N GLY A 397 11.53 -11.66 15.22
CA GLY A 397 12.40 -12.63 14.54
C GLY A 397 11.67 -13.78 13.83
N GLU A 398 10.34 -13.86 13.92
CA GLU A 398 9.53 -14.90 13.27
C GLU A 398 9.20 -14.54 11.81
N VAL A 399 10.24 -14.38 10.97
CA VAL A 399 10.12 -13.93 9.57
C VAL A 399 9.30 -14.91 8.71
N ASN A 400 9.41 -16.22 8.99
CA ASN A 400 8.72 -17.26 8.23
C ASN A 400 7.25 -17.45 8.63
N ALA A 401 6.84 -16.97 9.79
CA ALA A 401 5.47 -17.18 10.28
C ALA A 401 4.43 -16.41 9.41
N PRO A 402 4.60 -15.12 9.10
CA PRO A 402 3.71 -14.40 8.18
C PRO A 402 3.60 -15.07 6.80
N LEU A 403 4.71 -15.56 6.26
CA LEU A 403 4.75 -16.25 4.98
C LEU A 403 3.89 -17.53 4.99
N LYS A 404 4.10 -18.40 5.98
CA LYS A 404 3.32 -19.64 6.14
C LYS A 404 1.84 -19.36 6.36
N ASN A 405 1.53 -18.34 7.17
CA ASN A 405 0.15 -17.95 7.46
C ASN A 405 -0.56 -17.37 6.22
N ALA A 406 0.12 -16.49 5.47
CA ALA A 406 -0.41 -15.94 4.22
C ALA A 406 -0.63 -17.03 3.16
N SER A 407 0.29 -18.00 3.03
CA SER A 407 0.14 -19.14 2.09
C SER A 407 -1.06 -20.00 2.43
N ARG A 408 -1.24 -20.37 3.72
CA ARG A 408 -2.40 -21.15 4.17
C ARG A 408 -3.72 -20.38 3.94
N ALA A 409 -3.71 -19.09 4.29
CA ALA A 409 -4.87 -18.23 4.05
C ALA A 409 -5.21 -18.13 2.56
N LEU A 410 -4.21 -18.03 1.68
CA LEU A 410 -4.40 -17.95 0.23
C LEU A 410 -5.06 -19.22 -0.33
N VAL A 411 -4.61 -20.40 0.10
CA VAL A 411 -5.21 -21.66 -0.35
C VAL A 411 -6.67 -21.77 0.09
N ILE A 412 -6.96 -21.53 1.37
CA ILE A 412 -8.33 -21.58 1.89
C ILE A 412 -9.20 -20.55 1.17
N TYR A 413 -8.69 -19.33 1.02
CA TYR A 413 -9.34 -18.24 0.32
C TYR A 413 -9.68 -18.61 -1.14
N ALA A 414 -8.71 -19.14 -1.90
CA ALA A 414 -8.92 -19.50 -3.30
C ALA A 414 -10.00 -20.56 -3.47
N VAL A 415 -10.00 -21.60 -2.62
CA VAL A 415 -11.03 -22.64 -2.63
C VAL A 415 -12.41 -22.05 -2.31
N VAL A 416 -12.52 -21.27 -1.23
CA VAL A 416 -13.80 -20.69 -0.80
C VAL A 416 -14.33 -19.71 -1.85
N LEU A 417 -13.48 -18.83 -2.41
CA LEU A 417 -13.89 -17.89 -3.46
C LEU A 417 -14.37 -18.61 -4.71
N THR A 418 -13.65 -19.65 -5.15
CA THR A 418 -14.04 -20.45 -6.32
C THR A 418 -15.40 -21.12 -6.10
N LEU A 419 -15.62 -21.74 -4.93
CA LEU A 419 -16.88 -22.37 -4.61
C LEU A 419 -18.04 -21.37 -4.59
N ILE A 420 -17.83 -20.20 -3.96
CA ILE A 420 -18.87 -19.16 -3.93
C ILE A 420 -19.21 -18.71 -5.35
N LEU A 421 -18.22 -18.39 -6.16
CA LEU A 421 -18.43 -17.90 -7.52
C LEU A 421 -19.05 -18.96 -8.45
N LEU A 422 -18.71 -20.24 -8.30
CA LEU A 422 -19.30 -21.32 -9.10
C LEU A 422 -20.75 -21.63 -8.73
N VAL A 423 -21.10 -21.51 -7.43
CA VAL A 423 -22.43 -21.86 -6.94
C VAL A 423 -23.40 -20.67 -6.98
N SER A 424 -22.90 -19.48 -6.64
CA SER A 424 -23.71 -18.26 -6.59
C SER A 424 -23.34 -17.32 -7.73
N HIS A 425 -24.33 -16.87 -8.49
CA HIS A 425 -24.12 -15.85 -9.53
C HIS A 425 -23.92 -14.44 -8.94
N THR A 426 -23.14 -14.33 -7.85
CA THR A 426 -22.92 -13.05 -7.15
C THR A 426 -21.89 -12.15 -7.83
N GLY A 427 -21.11 -12.68 -8.78
CA GLY A 427 -20.19 -11.91 -9.59
C GLY A 427 -19.16 -11.13 -8.75
N VAL A 428 -19.00 -9.86 -9.06
CA VAL A 428 -18.01 -8.98 -8.41
C VAL A 428 -18.21 -8.82 -6.90
N TYR A 429 -19.43 -9.06 -6.36
CA TYR A 429 -19.69 -8.99 -4.92
C TYR A 429 -18.98 -10.11 -4.14
N ALA A 430 -18.79 -11.29 -4.76
CA ALA A 430 -17.98 -12.35 -4.17
C ALA A 430 -16.52 -11.92 -3.96
N LEU A 431 -15.99 -11.07 -4.85
CA LEU A 431 -14.64 -10.48 -4.67
C LEU A 431 -14.56 -9.61 -3.42
N VAL A 432 -15.63 -8.85 -3.10
CA VAL A 432 -15.69 -8.05 -1.86
C VAL A 432 -15.69 -8.94 -0.62
N PHE A 433 -16.49 -10.01 -0.65
CA PHE A 433 -16.45 -11.00 0.43
C PHE A 433 -15.06 -11.63 0.57
N GLY A 434 -14.47 -12.04 -0.54
CA GLY A 434 -13.11 -12.58 -0.57
C GLY A 434 -12.07 -11.59 -0.04
N ASN A 435 -12.20 -10.31 -0.38
CA ASN A 435 -11.33 -9.24 0.08
C ASN A 435 -11.40 -9.00 1.61
N CYS A 436 -12.51 -9.41 2.26
CA CYS A 436 -12.63 -9.48 3.71
C CYS A 436 -12.10 -10.81 4.27
N LEU A 437 -12.38 -11.93 3.59
CA LEU A 437 -12.04 -13.27 4.07
C LEU A 437 -10.53 -13.50 4.16
N TYR A 438 -9.77 -13.13 3.13
CA TYR A 438 -8.33 -13.35 3.11
C TYR A 438 -7.60 -12.68 4.29
N PRO A 439 -7.72 -11.37 4.52
CA PRO A 439 -7.06 -10.73 5.66
C PRO A 439 -7.62 -11.21 7.02
N LEU A 440 -8.88 -11.64 7.10
CA LEU A 440 -9.45 -12.27 8.30
C LEU A 440 -8.69 -13.55 8.65
N LEU A 441 -8.48 -14.44 7.67
CA LEU A 441 -7.72 -15.68 7.84
C LEU A 441 -6.27 -15.39 8.25
N VAL A 442 -5.62 -14.40 7.61
CA VAL A 442 -4.26 -13.97 7.97
C VAL A 442 -4.23 -13.45 9.41
N CYS A 443 -5.17 -12.59 9.82
CA CYS A 443 -5.26 -12.08 11.19
C CYS A 443 -5.41 -13.19 12.22
N TYR A 444 -6.28 -14.16 11.95
CA TYR A 444 -6.49 -15.32 12.83
C TYR A 444 -5.22 -16.14 12.99
N LEU A 445 -4.57 -16.50 11.89
CA LEU A 445 -3.35 -17.32 11.90
C LEU A 445 -2.17 -16.55 12.55
N ASN A 446 -2.03 -15.25 12.26
CA ASN A 446 -1.01 -14.42 12.88
C ASN A 446 -1.22 -14.29 14.39
N GLN A 447 -2.47 -14.10 14.84
CA GLN A 447 -2.78 -14.02 16.26
C GLN A 447 -2.46 -15.34 16.99
N ARG A 448 -2.74 -16.47 16.34
CA ARG A 448 -2.36 -17.80 16.87
C ARG A 448 -0.84 -17.91 17.00
N SER A 449 -0.09 -17.52 15.99
CA SER A 449 1.38 -17.52 15.99
C SER A 449 1.96 -16.60 17.08
N LEU A 450 1.43 -15.38 17.21
CA LEU A 450 1.82 -14.42 18.26
C LEU A 450 1.56 -14.96 19.66
N LYS A 451 0.37 -15.55 19.88
CA LYS A 451 0.03 -16.17 21.17
C LYS A 451 0.98 -17.31 21.52
N GLN A 452 1.34 -18.17 20.56
CA GLN A 452 2.25 -19.29 20.78
C GLN A 452 3.67 -18.82 21.12
N LYS A 453 4.18 -17.78 20.43
CA LYS A 453 5.56 -17.30 20.57
C LYS A 453 5.77 -16.32 21.73
N THR A 454 4.80 -15.49 22.00
CA THR A 454 4.95 -14.40 22.99
C THR A 454 4.00 -14.53 24.18
N GLY A 455 2.96 -15.37 24.09
CA GLY A 455 1.86 -15.39 25.04
C GLY A 455 0.98 -14.12 24.97
N TYR A 456 1.10 -13.29 23.91
CA TYR A 456 0.30 -12.08 23.74
C TYR A 456 -1.15 -12.42 23.36
N ARG A 457 -2.11 -11.80 24.04
CA ARG A 457 -3.54 -11.83 23.72
C ARG A 457 -4.04 -10.42 23.48
N GLN A 458 -4.87 -10.25 22.44
CA GLN A 458 -5.46 -8.96 22.14
C GLN A 458 -6.52 -8.57 23.18
N GLU A 459 -6.54 -7.30 23.55
CA GLU A 459 -7.59 -6.74 24.42
C GLU A 459 -8.79 -6.32 23.57
N ILE A 460 -9.80 -7.17 23.52
CA ILE A 460 -10.99 -6.94 22.67
C ILE A 460 -11.73 -5.67 23.07
N LYS A 461 -12.00 -5.47 24.36
CA LYS A 461 -12.82 -4.35 24.84
C LYS A 461 -12.24 -2.98 24.45
N ARG A 462 -10.96 -2.76 24.72
CA ARG A 462 -10.31 -1.46 24.49
C ARG A 462 -9.91 -1.23 23.04
N THR A 463 -9.50 -2.29 22.37
CA THR A 463 -8.94 -2.21 21.01
C THR A 463 -10.03 -2.14 19.95
N TYR A 464 -11.17 -2.82 20.17
CA TYR A 464 -12.22 -2.95 19.15
C TYR A 464 -13.56 -2.38 19.61
N ILE A 465 -14.06 -2.75 20.82
CA ILE A 465 -15.43 -2.40 21.22
C ILE A 465 -15.55 -0.89 21.47
N ILE A 466 -14.62 -0.28 22.20
CA ILE A 466 -14.67 1.16 22.48
C ILE A 466 -14.59 1.99 21.20
N PRO A 467 -13.61 1.78 20.29
CA PRO A 467 -13.60 2.46 18.99
C PRO A 467 -14.86 2.22 18.16
N LEU A 468 -15.43 1.01 18.21
CA LEU A 468 -16.66 0.69 17.49
C LEU A 468 -17.85 1.48 18.02
N ILE A 469 -18.06 1.53 19.33
CA ILE A 469 -19.13 2.32 19.95
C ILE A 469 -18.97 3.81 19.63
N ALA A 470 -17.77 4.34 19.76
CA ALA A 470 -17.48 5.73 19.40
C ALA A 470 -17.75 6.02 17.92
N SER A 471 -17.44 5.04 17.05
CA SER A 471 -17.70 5.15 15.60
C SER A 471 -19.19 5.09 15.28
N LEU A 472 -19.98 4.29 15.98
CA LEU A 472 -21.43 4.26 15.81
C LEU A 472 -22.07 5.60 16.19
N ILE A 473 -21.63 6.23 17.29
CA ILE A 473 -22.07 7.58 17.65
C ILE A 473 -21.64 8.59 16.58
N MET A 474 -20.39 8.53 16.15
CA MET A 474 -19.85 9.37 15.07
C MET A 474 -20.70 9.29 13.81
N VAL A 475 -21.08 8.07 13.39
CA VAL A 475 -21.88 7.83 12.17
C VAL A 475 -23.20 8.57 12.20
N VAL A 476 -23.91 8.60 13.34
CA VAL A 476 -25.16 9.35 13.49
C VAL A 476 -24.96 10.83 13.17
N PHE A 477 -23.92 11.45 13.76
CA PHE A 477 -23.62 12.86 13.50
C PHE A 477 -23.16 13.12 12.07
N VAL A 478 -22.38 12.20 11.48
CA VAL A 478 -21.93 12.30 10.08
C VAL A 478 -23.13 12.28 9.13
N VAL A 479 -24.07 11.35 9.34
CA VAL A 479 -25.29 11.23 8.51
C VAL A 479 -26.15 12.48 8.65
N LEU A 480 -26.42 12.92 9.89
CA LEU A 480 -27.21 14.12 10.15
C LEU A 480 -26.58 15.37 9.53
N THR A 481 -25.27 15.53 9.68
CA THR A 481 -24.54 16.68 9.11
C THR A 481 -24.58 16.65 7.59
N TYR A 482 -24.31 15.50 6.96
CA TYR A 482 -24.29 15.38 5.50
C TYR A 482 -25.67 15.66 4.90
N TYR A 483 -26.69 14.89 5.32
CA TYR A 483 -28.03 15.00 4.72
C TYR A 483 -28.72 16.31 5.10
N GLY A 484 -28.51 16.82 6.32
CA GLY A 484 -29.04 18.12 6.73
C GLY A 484 -28.48 19.27 5.90
N LEU A 485 -27.16 19.31 5.69
CA LEU A 485 -26.53 20.33 4.84
C LEU A 485 -26.82 20.11 3.35
N PHE A 486 -26.90 18.87 2.89
CA PHE A 486 -27.26 18.56 1.51
C PHE A 486 -28.68 19.04 1.16
N ALA A 487 -29.64 18.84 2.08
CA ALA A 487 -31.01 19.33 1.89
C ALA A 487 -31.08 20.89 1.79
N LEU A 488 -30.16 21.59 2.44
CA LEU A 488 -30.10 23.07 2.41
C LEU A 488 -29.34 23.62 1.19
N THR A 489 -28.25 22.95 0.80
CA THR A 489 -27.30 23.49 -0.18
C THR A 489 -27.44 22.85 -1.57
N HIS A 490 -28.02 21.66 -1.66
CA HIS A 490 -28.06 20.80 -2.86
C HIS A 490 -26.67 20.52 -3.48
N GLN A 491 -25.60 20.77 -2.73
CA GLN A 491 -24.21 20.52 -3.12
C GLN A 491 -23.66 19.28 -2.43
N VAL A 492 -22.78 18.53 -3.10
CA VAL A 492 -22.19 17.30 -2.53
C VAL A 492 -20.90 17.61 -1.77
N PHE A 493 -20.03 18.46 -2.31
CA PHE A 493 -18.67 18.66 -1.81
C PHE A 493 -18.63 19.29 -0.41
N ILE A 494 -19.32 20.41 -0.19
CA ILE A 494 -19.30 21.14 1.08
C ILE A 494 -19.91 20.31 2.22
N PRO A 495 -21.13 19.73 2.06
CA PRO A 495 -21.70 18.83 3.08
C PRO A 495 -20.81 17.64 3.39
N LEU A 496 -20.19 17.03 2.38
CA LEU A 496 -19.28 15.88 2.58
C LEU A 496 -18.05 16.28 3.40
N ALA A 497 -17.40 17.39 3.05
CA ALA A 497 -16.24 17.89 3.78
C ALA A 497 -16.57 18.21 5.25
N LEU A 498 -17.69 18.91 5.48
CA LEU A 498 -18.14 19.26 6.83
C LEU A 498 -18.58 18.04 7.63
N ALA A 499 -19.22 17.05 7.02
CA ALA A 499 -19.59 15.80 7.67
C ALA A 499 -18.36 14.99 8.10
N ILE A 500 -17.29 14.95 7.28
CA ILE A 500 -16.02 14.30 7.65
C ILE A 500 -15.39 15.02 8.84
N VAL A 501 -15.32 16.36 8.84
CA VAL A 501 -14.77 17.14 9.95
C VAL A 501 -15.60 16.95 11.23
N ALA A 502 -16.92 17.02 11.13
CA ALA A 502 -17.82 16.77 12.27
C ALA A 502 -17.62 15.35 12.82
N GLY A 503 -17.50 14.36 11.96
CA GLY A 503 -17.21 12.99 12.35
C GLY A 503 -15.92 12.86 13.14
N ILE A 504 -14.82 13.45 12.67
CA ILE A 504 -13.53 13.44 13.37
C ILE A 504 -13.67 14.08 14.77
N VAL A 505 -14.31 15.24 14.85
CA VAL A 505 -14.50 15.96 16.12
C VAL A 505 -15.33 15.15 17.10
N VAL A 506 -16.48 14.62 16.67
CA VAL A 506 -17.38 13.82 17.52
C VAL A 506 -16.68 12.54 17.98
N TYR A 507 -16.01 11.83 17.06
CA TYR A 507 -15.29 10.61 17.39
C TYR A 507 -14.26 10.84 18.51
N PHE A 508 -13.38 11.82 18.33
CA PHE A 508 -12.37 12.12 19.34
C PHE A 508 -12.96 12.67 20.63
N ALA A 509 -14.06 13.43 20.58
CA ALA A 509 -14.77 13.89 21.77
C ALA A 509 -15.31 12.70 22.58
N VAL A 510 -15.94 11.71 21.92
CA VAL A 510 -16.43 10.49 22.57
C VAL A 510 -15.27 9.67 23.17
N ILE A 511 -14.18 9.49 22.43
CA ILE A 511 -12.98 8.79 22.93
C ILE A 511 -12.40 9.50 24.15
N ILE A 512 -12.27 10.83 24.13
CA ILE A 512 -11.78 11.62 25.25
C ILE A 512 -12.71 11.47 26.46
N TYR A 513 -14.03 11.49 26.25
CA TYR A 513 -15.02 11.30 27.29
C TYR A 513 -14.92 9.91 27.97
N ILE A 514 -14.83 8.85 27.18
CA ILE A 514 -14.70 7.47 27.68
C ILE A 514 -13.41 7.28 28.50
N TYR A 515 -12.33 7.94 28.10
CA TYR A 515 -11.02 7.82 28.76
C TYR A 515 -10.72 8.98 29.74
N TRP A 516 -11.73 9.78 30.11
CA TRP A 516 -11.55 10.98 30.97
C TRP A 516 -10.84 10.66 32.30
N ASP A 517 -11.22 9.57 32.94
CA ASP A 517 -10.65 9.13 34.20
C ASP A 517 -9.31 8.38 34.08
N HIS A 518 -9.03 7.85 32.88
CA HIS A 518 -7.83 7.06 32.59
C HIS A 518 -7.02 7.58 31.38
N PRO A 519 -6.60 8.85 31.37
CA PRO A 519 -6.00 9.49 30.20
C PRO A 519 -4.66 8.88 29.79
N GLN A 520 -3.95 8.21 30.71
CA GLN A 520 -2.65 7.56 30.43
C GLN A 520 -2.73 6.56 29.29
N GLN A 521 -3.91 5.98 29.03
CA GLN A 521 -4.12 4.98 27.99
C GLN A 521 -4.12 5.58 26.57
N LEU A 522 -4.36 6.89 26.46
CA LEU A 522 -4.33 7.63 25.19
C LEU A 522 -2.98 8.30 24.91
N TYR A 523 -2.04 8.28 25.87
CA TYR A 523 -0.74 8.94 25.71
C TYR A 523 0.18 8.28 24.67
N SER A 524 -0.17 7.07 24.23
CA SER A 524 0.46 6.42 23.09
C SER A 524 0.09 7.05 21.75
N ILE A 525 -1.00 7.83 21.69
CA ILE A 525 -1.41 8.55 20.49
C ILE A 525 -0.67 9.89 20.45
N PRO A 526 -0.02 10.25 19.32
CA PRO A 526 0.66 11.52 19.16
C PRO A 526 -0.26 12.71 19.53
N TYR A 527 0.28 13.69 20.23
CA TYR A 527 -0.42 14.91 20.68
C TYR A 527 -1.54 14.73 21.72
N MET A 528 -2.06 13.54 22.00
CA MET A 528 -3.17 13.35 22.95
C MET A 528 -2.80 13.73 24.39
N LYS A 529 -1.55 13.51 24.81
CA LYS A 529 -1.07 14.00 26.13
C LYS A 529 -1.22 15.52 26.23
N THR A 530 -0.86 16.26 25.20
CA THR A 530 -0.94 17.73 25.17
C THR A 530 -2.40 18.21 25.16
N VAL A 531 -3.25 17.55 24.36
CA VAL A 531 -4.69 17.85 24.29
C VAL A 531 -5.35 17.62 25.63
N PHE A 532 -5.14 16.46 26.27
CA PHE A 532 -5.68 16.14 27.58
C PHE A 532 -5.21 17.11 28.66
N THR A 533 -3.93 17.49 28.68
CA THR A 533 -3.39 18.42 29.67
C THR A 533 -4.02 19.82 29.52
N LYS A 534 -4.23 20.27 28.26
CA LYS A 534 -4.90 21.56 28.00
C LYS A 534 -6.38 21.51 28.40
N LEU A 535 -7.10 20.43 28.08
CA LEU A 535 -8.51 20.26 28.43
C LEU A 535 -8.70 20.20 29.95
N LYS A 536 -7.91 19.40 30.69
CA LYS A 536 -7.98 19.36 32.15
C LYS A 536 -7.68 20.70 32.83
N LYS A 537 -6.80 21.55 32.21
CA LYS A 537 -6.56 22.92 32.72
C LYS A 537 -7.74 23.87 32.47
N ARG A 538 -8.57 23.61 31.47
CA ARG A 538 -9.69 24.47 31.07
C ARG A 538 -10.99 24.11 31.79
N PHE A 539 -11.10 22.86 32.25
CA PHE A 539 -12.27 22.34 32.96
C PHE A 539 -12.03 22.13 34.48
N LYS A 540 -10.85 22.55 35.00
CA LYS A 540 -10.61 22.87 36.41
C LYS A 540 -10.81 24.37 36.64
#